data_aabf6440e4bdf4811d5069d92ef8f4e7
#
_entry.id   aabf6440e4bdf4811d5069d92ef8f4e7
#
_cell.length_a   1.000
_cell.length_b   1.000
_cell.length_c   1.000
_cell.angle_alpha   90.00
_cell.angle_beta   90.00
_cell.angle_gamma   90.00
#
_symmetry.space_group_name_H-M   'P 1'
#
loop_
_entity.id
_entity.type
_entity.pdbx_description
1 polymer ?
#
loop_
_entity_poly.entity_id
_entity_poly.type
_entity_poly.pdbx_seq_one_letter_code
_entity_poly.pdbx_strand_id
1 'polypeptide(L)'
;PILLAAPTGRAAKRMNETTGLPASTIHRLLGLNGREKTPSVSTKELEGGLLIVDEMSMVDTWLANTLFKAIPTNMQVILVGDKDQLPSVGPGQVLHDLLEIEQIPKMELNQIYRQGDGSSIIPLAHEIKEGRLPKDFTKNQKDRSYFRSDAYQIEPLISKIVEKAKN
;
A
#
# COMPACT_ATOMS: atom_id res chain seq x y z
N PRO A 1 2.05 5.74 24.55
CA PRO A 1 2.83 5.00 23.55
C PRO A 1 2.30 5.23 22.15
N ILE A 2 3.18 5.22 21.14
CA ILE A 2 2.84 5.29 19.71
C ILE A 2 2.99 3.88 19.15
N LEU A 3 1.96 3.41 18.44
CA LEU A 3 1.95 2.14 17.72
C LEU A 3 2.10 2.41 16.23
N LEU A 4 3.04 1.72 15.57
CA LEU A 4 3.24 1.80 14.12
C LEU A 4 2.94 0.43 13.49
N ALA A 5 2.09 0.42 12.48
CA ALA A 5 1.72 -0.82 11.80
C ALA A 5 1.58 -0.64 10.28
N ALA A 6 1.74 -1.74 9.56
CA ALA A 6 1.52 -1.82 8.11
C ALA A 6 1.01 -3.21 7.73
N PRO A 7 0.35 -3.39 6.56
CA PRO A 7 -0.14 -4.70 6.14
C PRO A 7 0.97 -5.70 5.81
N THR A 8 2.16 -5.23 5.45
CA THR A 8 3.29 -6.09 5.05
C THR A 8 4.53 -5.89 5.92
N GLY A 9 5.37 -6.94 6.03
CA GLY A 9 6.63 -6.85 6.75
C GLY A 9 7.61 -5.83 6.14
N ARG A 10 7.60 -5.68 4.80
CA ARG A 10 8.45 -4.71 4.10
C ARG A 10 8.05 -3.27 4.45
N ALA A 11 6.77 -2.96 4.46
CA ALA A 11 6.27 -1.64 4.84
C ALA A 11 6.54 -1.34 6.31
N ALA A 12 6.31 -2.30 7.22
CA ALA A 12 6.62 -2.16 8.64
C ALA A 12 8.13 -1.90 8.88
N LYS A 13 9.00 -2.64 8.18
CA LYS A 13 10.45 -2.42 8.25
C LYS A 13 10.82 -0.99 7.82
N ARG A 14 10.24 -0.53 6.71
CA ARG A 14 10.48 0.83 6.20
C ARG A 14 10.01 1.90 7.18
N MET A 15 8.84 1.73 7.81
CA MET A 15 8.38 2.63 8.87
C MET A 15 9.38 2.71 10.02
N ASN A 16 9.89 1.55 10.48
CA ASN A 16 10.90 1.49 11.54
C ASN A 16 12.20 2.22 11.13
N GLU A 17 12.71 1.97 9.93
CA GLU A 17 13.92 2.61 9.42
C GLU A 17 13.78 4.14 9.30
N THR A 18 12.61 4.61 8.89
CA THR A 18 12.35 6.04 8.68
C THR A 18 12.10 6.80 9.99
N THR A 19 11.39 6.18 10.93
CA THR A 19 10.97 6.84 12.18
C THR A 19 11.89 6.59 13.35
N GLY A 20 12.70 5.52 13.30
CA GLY A 20 13.47 5.02 14.43
C GLY A 20 12.61 4.36 15.52
N LEU A 21 11.29 4.23 15.32
CA LEU A 21 10.37 3.62 16.28
C LEU A 21 10.01 2.18 15.87
N PRO A 22 9.75 1.30 16.85
CA PRO A 22 9.31 -0.07 16.54
C PRO A 22 8.02 -0.07 15.71
N ALA A 23 8.04 -0.78 14.60
CA ALA A 23 6.88 -1.00 13.74
C ALA A 23 6.67 -2.48 13.48
N SER A 24 5.42 -2.92 13.31
CA SER A 24 5.08 -4.31 13.06
C SER A 24 4.02 -4.45 11.97
N THR A 25 3.78 -5.68 11.51
CA THR A 25 2.61 -5.92 10.68
C THR A 25 1.32 -5.81 11.51
N ILE A 26 0.22 -5.43 10.86
CA ILE A 26 -1.11 -5.39 11.51
C ILE A 26 -1.43 -6.77 12.12
N HIS A 27 -1.14 -7.86 11.40
CA HIS A 27 -1.34 -9.22 11.91
C HIS A 27 -0.59 -9.46 13.21
N ARG A 28 0.69 -9.07 13.25
CA ARG A 28 1.51 -9.23 14.47
C ARG A 28 1.05 -8.33 15.61
N LEU A 29 0.66 -7.10 15.31
CA LEU A 29 0.12 -6.16 16.30
C LEU A 29 -1.13 -6.72 16.97
N LEU A 30 -2.00 -7.39 16.20
CA LEU A 30 -3.25 -8.00 16.66
C LEU A 30 -3.07 -9.42 17.23
N GLY A 31 -1.85 -9.98 17.21
CA GLY A 31 -1.60 -11.36 17.63
C GLY A 31 -2.23 -12.42 16.73
N LEU A 32 -2.54 -12.08 15.47
CA LEU A 32 -3.13 -13.01 14.52
C LEU A 32 -2.09 -14.01 14.00
N ASN A 33 -2.35 -15.28 14.21
CA ASN A 33 -1.58 -16.34 13.58
C ASN A 33 -2.14 -16.55 12.16
N GLY A 34 -1.30 -16.50 11.12
CA GLY A 34 -1.70 -16.47 9.71
C GLY A 34 -2.53 -17.66 9.18
N ARG A 35 -3.11 -18.48 10.04
CA ARG A 35 -3.99 -19.61 9.73
C ARG A 35 -5.47 -19.36 10.07
N GLU A 36 -5.79 -18.30 10.80
CA GLU A 36 -7.15 -18.05 11.26
C GLU A 36 -7.87 -17.08 10.33
N LYS A 37 -8.73 -17.62 9.47
CA LYS A 37 -9.68 -16.86 8.64
C LYS A 37 -11.03 -16.61 9.34
N THR A 38 -11.14 -16.90 10.63
CA THR A 38 -12.40 -16.82 11.35
C THR A 38 -12.37 -15.75 12.45
N PRO A 39 -13.44 -14.95 12.59
CA PRO A 39 -13.53 -13.85 13.55
C PRO A 39 -13.70 -14.27 15.03
N SER A 40 -13.37 -15.50 15.38
CA SER A 40 -13.62 -16.05 16.72
C SER A 40 -12.57 -15.74 17.78
N VAL A 41 -11.50 -15.04 17.41
CA VAL A 41 -10.50 -14.62 18.39
C VAL A 41 -10.91 -13.25 18.91
N SER A 42 -11.21 -13.19 20.21
CA SER A 42 -11.27 -11.94 20.96
C SER A 42 -9.92 -11.23 20.81
N THR A 43 -9.84 -10.29 19.88
CA THR A 43 -8.65 -9.46 19.74
C THR A 43 -8.48 -8.66 21.01
N LYS A 44 -7.33 -8.80 21.66
CA LYS A 44 -6.98 -7.97 22.80
C LYS A 44 -7.01 -6.50 22.35
N GLU A 45 -7.66 -5.67 23.15
CA GLU A 45 -7.67 -4.23 22.91
C GLU A 45 -6.24 -3.67 22.88
N LEU A 46 -5.95 -2.80 21.95
CA LEU A 46 -4.63 -2.19 21.79
C LEU A 46 -4.35 -1.21 22.94
N GLU A 47 -3.13 -1.18 23.39
CA GLU A 47 -2.71 -0.27 24.46
C GLU A 47 -1.81 0.83 23.88
N GLY A 48 -2.29 2.08 23.91
CA GLY A 48 -1.52 3.22 23.39
C GLY A 48 -2.36 4.49 23.29
N GLY A 49 -1.70 5.58 22.94
CA GLY A 49 -2.34 6.87 22.72
C GLY A 49 -2.55 7.20 21.25
N LEU A 50 -1.70 6.66 20.39
CA LEU A 50 -1.74 6.90 18.93
C LEU A 50 -1.38 5.63 18.17
N LEU A 51 -2.20 5.30 17.17
CA LEU A 51 -1.93 4.27 16.18
C LEU A 51 -1.72 4.93 14.82
N ILE A 52 -0.63 4.61 14.15
CA ILE A 52 -0.38 5.00 12.76
C ILE A 52 -0.32 3.74 11.91
N VAL A 53 -1.17 3.66 10.90
CA VAL A 53 -1.20 2.55 9.94
C VAL A 53 -0.85 3.07 8.56
N ASP A 54 0.22 2.54 7.97
CA ASP A 54 0.65 2.87 6.61
C ASP A 54 0.20 1.80 5.60
N GLU A 55 0.21 2.15 4.32
CA GLU A 55 -0.18 1.29 3.18
C GLU A 55 -1.64 0.76 3.30
N MET A 56 -2.56 1.60 3.76
CA MET A 56 -3.97 1.23 3.98
C MET A 56 -4.70 0.76 2.71
N SER A 57 -4.24 1.11 1.51
CA SER A 57 -4.79 0.60 0.25
C SER A 57 -4.71 -0.93 0.13
N MET A 58 -3.77 -1.57 0.84
CA MET A 58 -3.57 -3.02 0.85
C MET A 58 -4.36 -3.75 1.94
N VAL A 59 -5.12 -3.03 2.78
CA VAL A 59 -5.90 -3.61 3.89
C VAL A 59 -7.29 -3.95 3.40
N ASP A 60 -7.66 -5.24 3.49
CA ASP A 60 -8.99 -5.72 3.13
C ASP A 60 -10.02 -5.49 4.25
N THR A 61 -11.29 -5.77 3.97
CA THR A 61 -12.39 -5.56 4.91
C THR A 61 -12.25 -6.40 6.18
N TRP A 62 -11.77 -7.65 6.07
CA TRP A 62 -11.61 -8.51 7.23
C TRP A 62 -10.53 -7.99 8.19
N LEU A 63 -9.37 -7.64 7.64
CA LEU A 63 -8.24 -7.12 8.43
C LEU A 63 -8.57 -5.76 9.05
N ALA A 64 -9.25 -4.88 8.29
CA ALA A 64 -9.73 -3.59 8.79
C ALA A 64 -10.73 -3.75 9.93
N ASN A 65 -11.73 -4.62 9.78
CA ASN A 65 -12.70 -4.89 10.83
C ASN A 65 -12.04 -5.42 12.11
N THR A 66 -11.07 -6.32 11.97
CA THR A 66 -10.34 -6.87 13.11
C THR A 66 -9.50 -5.80 13.80
N LEU A 67 -8.83 -4.95 13.01
CA LEU A 67 -8.05 -3.83 13.51
C LEU A 67 -8.93 -2.82 14.26
N PHE A 68 -10.01 -2.36 13.64
CA PHE A 68 -10.88 -1.33 14.23
C PHE A 68 -11.56 -1.80 15.52
N LYS A 69 -11.90 -3.08 15.63
CA LYS A 69 -12.42 -3.66 16.87
C LYS A 69 -11.40 -3.70 18.02
N ALA A 70 -10.12 -3.71 17.70
CA ALA A 70 -9.06 -3.71 18.71
C ALA A 70 -8.65 -2.30 19.19
N ILE A 71 -9.13 -1.25 18.52
CA ILE A 71 -8.80 0.14 18.85
C ILE A 71 -9.72 0.63 19.97
N PRO A 72 -9.18 1.04 21.14
CA PRO A 72 -9.97 1.63 22.21
C PRO A 72 -10.47 3.03 21.82
N THR A 73 -11.57 3.45 22.44
CA THR A 73 -12.23 4.74 22.12
C THR A 73 -11.37 5.98 22.41
N ASN A 74 -10.38 5.85 23.27
CA ASN A 74 -9.47 6.94 23.66
C ASN A 74 -8.16 6.97 22.82
N MET A 75 -8.00 6.09 21.82
CA MET A 75 -6.83 6.05 20.96
C MET A 75 -7.03 6.94 19.74
N GLN A 76 -6.05 7.78 19.45
CA GLN A 76 -6.00 8.50 18.17
C GLN A 76 -5.52 7.57 17.06
N VAL A 77 -6.05 7.75 15.86
CA VAL A 77 -5.70 6.91 14.70
C VAL A 77 -5.36 7.76 13.50
N ILE A 78 -4.23 7.48 12.86
CA ILE A 78 -3.84 8.04 11.58
C ILE A 78 -3.71 6.89 10.58
N LEU A 79 -4.50 6.95 9.53
CA LEU A 79 -4.47 6.00 8.41
C LEU A 79 -3.78 6.67 7.23
N VAL A 80 -2.73 6.05 6.71
CA VAL A 80 -1.93 6.55 5.58
C VAL A 80 -2.04 5.55 4.43
N GLY A 81 -2.22 6.04 3.21
CA GLY A 81 -2.28 5.18 2.04
C GLY A 81 -2.51 5.98 0.77
N ASP A 82 -2.37 5.31 -0.34
CA ASP A 82 -2.57 5.88 -1.67
C ASP A 82 -3.76 5.19 -2.35
N LYS A 83 -4.85 5.94 -2.54
CA LYS A 83 -6.09 5.44 -3.18
C LYS A 83 -5.89 4.99 -4.62
N ASP A 84 -4.83 5.45 -5.28
CA ASP A 84 -4.51 5.18 -6.69
C ASP A 84 -3.56 3.99 -6.87
N GLN A 85 -3.01 3.44 -5.77
CA GLN A 85 -2.25 2.19 -5.80
C GLN A 85 -3.17 0.97 -5.88
N LEU A 86 -2.58 -0.20 -6.18
CA LEU A 86 -3.33 -1.44 -6.26
C LEU A 86 -4.10 -1.71 -4.96
N PRO A 87 -5.37 -2.14 -5.09
CA PRO A 87 -6.19 -2.49 -3.93
C PRO A 87 -5.68 -3.76 -3.24
N SER A 88 -6.29 -4.10 -2.10
CA SER A 88 -6.03 -5.35 -1.39
C SER A 88 -6.32 -6.57 -2.27
N VAL A 89 -5.61 -7.68 -2.02
CA VAL A 89 -5.91 -8.98 -2.65
C VAL A 89 -7.22 -9.55 -2.11
N GLY A 90 -7.51 -9.33 -0.84
CA GLY A 90 -8.79 -9.68 -0.21
C GLY A 90 -9.91 -8.69 -0.58
N PRO A 91 -11.17 -9.02 -0.25
CA PRO A 91 -12.33 -8.23 -0.63
C PRO A 91 -12.38 -6.87 0.07
N GLY A 92 -12.93 -5.88 -0.64
CA GLY A 92 -13.20 -4.54 -0.13
C GLY A 92 -12.21 -3.47 -0.57
N GLN A 93 -12.60 -2.21 -0.37
CA GLN A 93 -11.86 -1.00 -0.70
C GLN A 93 -11.90 -0.03 0.49
N VAL A 94 -11.41 -0.50 1.64
CA VAL A 94 -11.58 0.19 2.94
C VAL A 94 -11.06 1.61 2.90
N LEU A 95 -9.85 1.85 2.37
CA LEU A 95 -9.30 3.21 2.28
C LEU A 95 -10.18 4.12 1.42
N HIS A 96 -10.62 3.63 0.26
CA HIS A 96 -11.51 4.38 -0.64
C HIS A 96 -12.81 4.74 0.05
N ASP A 97 -13.45 3.76 0.70
CA ASP A 97 -14.73 3.97 1.39
C ASP A 97 -14.59 4.95 2.56
N LEU A 98 -13.48 4.90 3.32
CA LEU A 98 -13.19 5.86 4.39
C LEU A 98 -12.97 7.28 3.85
N LEU A 99 -12.37 7.43 2.68
CA LEU A 99 -12.17 8.74 2.05
C LEU A 99 -13.47 9.39 1.57
N GLU A 100 -14.53 8.62 1.31
CA GLU A 100 -15.86 9.14 0.97
C GLU A 100 -16.64 9.66 2.20
N ILE A 101 -16.21 9.34 3.42
CA ILE A 101 -16.87 9.78 4.64
C ILE A 101 -16.45 11.21 4.98
N GLU A 102 -17.37 12.16 4.90
CA GLU A 102 -17.11 13.60 5.14
C GLU A 102 -16.67 13.90 6.57
N GLN A 103 -17.17 13.13 7.55
CA GLN A 103 -16.89 13.32 8.98
C GLN A 103 -15.48 12.91 9.38
N ILE A 104 -14.77 12.16 8.54
CA ILE A 104 -13.38 11.78 8.79
C ILE A 104 -12.44 12.87 8.27
N PRO A 105 -11.65 13.54 9.13
CA PRO A 105 -10.65 14.48 8.68
C PRO A 105 -9.64 13.82 7.75
N LYS A 106 -9.37 14.46 6.63
CA LYS A 106 -8.44 13.93 5.61
C LYS A 106 -7.53 15.02 5.05
N MET A 107 -6.32 14.60 4.67
CA MET A 107 -5.33 15.44 4.01
C MET A 107 -4.76 14.68 2.82
N GLU A 108 -4.70 15.32 1.66
CA GLU A 108 -4.11 14.74 0.45
C GLU A 108 -2.77 15.42 0.15
N LEU A 109 -1.73 14.57 -0.09
CA LEU A 109 -0.41 15.02 -0.50
C LEU A 109 -0.31 14.98 -2.02
N ASN A 110 -0.13 16.14 -2.64
CA ASN A 110 -0.20 16.29 -4.10
C ASN A 110 1.17 16.39 -4.78
N GLN A 111 2.28 16.46 -4.01
CA GLN A 111 3.63 16.55 -4.58
C GLN A 111 4.32 15.20 -4.56
N ILE A 112 4.88 14.80 -5.71
CA ILE A 112 5.60 13.54 -5.89
C ILE A 112 7.11 13.83 -5.89
N TYR A 113 7.83 13.29 -4.90
CA TYR A 113 9.28 13.47 -4.74
C TYR A 113 10.10 12.20 -5.01
N ARG A 114 9.48 11.04 -5.23
CA ARG A 114 10.17 9.74 -5.32
C ARG A 114 11.03 9.55 -6.56
N GLN A 115 10.71 10.27 -7.63
CA GLN A 115 11.40 10.14 -8.93
C GLN A 115 12.13 11.45 -9.19
N GLY A 116 13.41 11.37 -9.58
CA GLY A 116 14.20 12.56 -9.91
C GLY A 116 13.60 13.35 -11.07
N ASP A 117 13.98 14.62 -11.16
CA ASP A 117 13.59 15.51 -12.26
C ASP A 117 13.94 14.86 -13.61
N GLY A 118 12.94 14.80 -14.51
CA GLY A 118 13.09 14.23 -15.86
C GLY A 118 12.69 12.77 -16.02
N SER A 119 12.10 12.11 -14.99
CA SER A 119 11.54 10.77 -15.16
C SER A 119 10.34 10.77 -16.11
N SER A 120 10.31 9.82 -17.05
CA SER A 120 9.14 9.60 -17.94
C SER A 120 8.06 8.71 -17.30
N ILE A 121 8.34 8.10 -16.16
CA ILE A 121 7.44 7.17 -15.46
C ILE A 121 6.31 7.94 -14.78
N ILE A 122 6.58 9.08 -14.15
CA ILE A 122 5.57 9.88 -13.44
C ILE A 122 4.48 10.40 -14.39
N PRO A 123 4.82 11.09 -15.50
CA PRO A 123 3.80 11.53 -16.45
C PRO A 123 2.98 10.37 -17.00
N LEU A 124 3.62 9.22 -17.30
CA LEU A 124 2.92 8.03 -17.75
C LEU A 124 1.91 7.52 -16.70
N ALA A 125 2.32 7.44 -15.45
CA ALA A 125 1.44 7.01 -14.35
C ALA A 125 0.23 7.94 -14.20
N HIS A 126 0.41 9.25 -14.32
CA HIS A 126 -0.68 10.23 -14.29
C HIS A 126 -1.66 10.04 -15.46
N GLU A 127 -1.17 9.88 -16.69
CA GLU A 127 -2.02 9.64 -17.86
C GLU A 127 -2.84 8.35 -17.69
N ILE A 128 -2.19 7.26 -17.24
CA ILE A 128 -2.89 5.98 -16.99
C ILE A 128 -3.96 6.13 -15.90
N LYS A 129 -3.67 6.85 -14.80
CA LYS A 129 -4.62 7.13 -13.72
C LYS A 129 -5.87 7.83 -14.24
N GLU A 130 -5.72 8.72 -15.21
CA GLU A 130 -6.83 9.45 -15.85
C GLU A 130 -7.46 8.68 -17.03
N GLY A 131 -7.10 7.40 -17.20
CA GLY A 131 -7.64 6.53 -18.26
C GLY A 131 -7.13 6.88 -19.66
N ARG A 132 -6.02 7.61 -19.76
CA ARG A 132 -5.41 7.99 -21.04
C ARG A 132 -4.09 7.27 -21.25
N LEU A 133 -3.77 7.01 -22.53
CA LEU A 133 -2.43 6.58 -22.92
C LEU A 133 -1.76 7.67 -23.74
N PRO A 134 -0.56 8.13 -23.36
CA PRO A 134 0.16 9.13 -24.12
C PRO A 134 0.55 8.59 -25.50
N LYS A 135 0.64 9.49 -26.51
CA LYS A 135 0.97 9.11 -27.91
C LYS A 135 2.33 8.41 -28.05
N ASP A 136 3.23 8.64 -27.09
CA ASP A 136 4.55 8.03 -27.03
C ASP A 136 4.63 6.79 -26.11
N PHE A 137 3.48 6.23 -25.72
CA PHE A 137 3.40 5.07 -24.82
C PHE A 137 4.27 3.90 -25.27
N THR A 138 4.31 3.62 -26.57
CA THR A 138 5.09 2.53 -27.17
C THR A 138 6.56 2.89 -27.46
N LYS A 139 6.98 4.13 -27.20
CA LYS A 139 8.37 4.56 -27.43
C LYS A 139 9.23 4.27 -26.21
N ASN A 140 10.42 3.74 -26.44
CA ASN A 140 11.40 3.57 -25.39
C ASN A 140 11.92 4.95 -24.94
N GLN A 141 12.05 5.12 -23.64
CA GLN A 141 12.59 6.30 -22.98
C GLN A 141 13.83 5.89 -22.17
N LYS A 142 14.52 6.84 -21.55
CA LYS A 142 15.72 6.57 -20.76
C LYS A 142 15.45 5.61 -19.58
N ASP A 143 14.28 5.72 -18.98
CA ASP A 143 13.88 5.05 -17.74
C ASP A 143 12.66 4.11 -17.91
N ARG A 144 12.18 3.91 -19.15
CA ARG A 144 11.10 2.96 -19.46
C ARG A 144 11.28 2.36 -20.86
N SER A 145 10.82 1.13 -21.01
CA SER A 145 10.81 0.41 -22.30
C SER A 145 9.45 -0.26 -22.53
N TYR A 146 9.03 -0.25 -23.78
CA TYR A 146 7.82 -0.95 -24.21
C TYR A 146 8.18 -2.21 -24.97
N PHE A 147 7.58 -3.32 -24.60
CA PHE A 147 7.72 -4.61 -25.29
C PHE A 147 6.34 -5.12 -25.70
N ARG A 148 6.11 -5.25 -27.00
CA ARG A 148 4.93 -5.91 -27.50
C ARG A 148 5.10 -7.41 -27.36
N SER A 149 4.16 -8.08 -26.69
CA SER A 149 4.19 -9.54 -26.52
C SER A 149 2.77 -10.10 -26.41
N ASP A 150 2.60 -11.35 -26.81
CA ASP A 150 1.39 -12.13 -26.51
C ASP A 150 1.49 -12.77 -25.13
N ALA A 151 0.37 -13.19 -24.55
CA ALA A 151 0.31 -13.71 -23.20
C ALA A 151 1.32 -14.85 -22.92
N TYR A 152 1.50 -15.75 -23.88
CA TYR A 152 2.44 -16.88 -23.77
C TYR A 152 3.93 -16.48 -23.85
N GLN A 153 4.23 -15.27 -24.29
CA GLN A 153 5.59 -14.74 -24.41
C GLN A 153 6.04 -13.94 -23.20
N ILE A 154 5.11 -13.59 -22.29
CA ILE A 154 5.41 -12.70 -21.16
C ILE A 154 6.46 -13.32 -20.24
N GLU A 155 6.29 -14.57 -19.84
CA GLU A 155 7.22 -15.24 -18.90
C GLU A 155 8.63 -15.37 -19.47
N PRO A 156 8.85 -15.89 -20.69
CA PRO A 156 10.18 -15.90 -21.30
C PRO A 156 10.80 -14.52 -21.48
N LEU A 157 9.98 -13.50 -21.77
CA LEU A 157 10.46 -12.13 -21.94
C LEU A 157 10.94 -11.54 -20.61
N ILE A 158 10.16 -11.72 -19.54
CA ILE A 158 10.54 -11.28 -18.18
C ILE A 158 11.86 -11.94 -17.77
N SER A 159 12.00 -13.26 -17.97
CA SER A 159 13.22 -13.99 -17.65
C SER A 159 14.45 -13.39 -18.35
N LYS A 160 14.34 -13.11 -19.64
CA LYS A 160 15.43 -12.46 -20.41
C LYS A 160 15.77 -11.05 -19.92
N ILE A 161 14.76 -10.25 -19.52
CA ILE A 161 14.98 -8.89 -18.98
C ILE A 161 15.72 -8.99 -17.64
N VAL A 162 15.31 -9.89 -16.75
CA VAL A 162 15.94 -10.09 -15.44
C VAL A 162 17.40 -10.56 -15.59
N GLU A 163 17.68 -11.47 -16.52
CA GLU A 163 19.05 -11.92 -16.80
C GLU A 163 19.95 -10.77 -17.26
N LYS A 164 19.45 -9.92 -18.16
CA LYS A 164 20.20 -8.73 -18.63
C LYS A 164 20.42 -7.65 -17.56
N ALA A 165 19.51 -7.56 -16.59
CA ALA A 165 19.64 -6.59 -15.51
C ALA A 165 20.59 -7.04 -14.39
N LYS A 166 21.04 -8.29 -14.38
CA LYS A 166 22.02 -8.82 -13.44
C LYS A 166 23.50 -8.61 -13.88
N ASN A 167 23.72 -8.26 -15.14
CA ASN A 167 25.01 -7.96 -15.74
C ASN A 167 25.17 -6.44 -15.91
#